data_40baddc11497121ccc52671e61052cbd
#
_entry.id   40baddc11497121ccc52671e61052cbd
#
_cell.length_a   1.000
_cell.length_b   1.000
_cell.length_c   1.000
_cell.angle_alpha   90.00
_cell.angle_beta   90.00
_cell.angle_gamma   90.00
#
_symmetry.space_group_name_H-M   'P 1'
#
loop_
_entity.id
_entity.type
_entity.pdbx_description
1 polymer ?
#
loop_
_entity_poly.entity_id
_entity_poly.type
_entity_poly.pdbx_seq_one_letter_code
_entity_poly.pdbx_strand_id
1 'polypeptide(L)'
;DRFMRKDRAAYEKLYELIRPVVKAKTVLELATGTGLIAKNIVNAAAHIEATDASAEMIAEAKRDTRSAKLHFSVQDMFRLPYADKSFDVVIVSNALHIVPQPEKALAEIRRVLKDEGVLIAPTFTHAENSFSGRVKALFMKLAGFPLHSRWTSEEYLRFLRQNGWTVRKSVVLKASFPLTYTECVKSEV
;
A
#
# COMPACT_ATOMS: atom_id res chain seq x y z
N ASP A 1 4.79 -7.13 14.34
CA ASP A 1 5.35 -8.45 13.93
C ASP A 1 4.52 -9.66 14.32
N ARG A 2 3.84 -9.67 15.49
CA ARG A 2 2.97 -10.80 15.88
C ARG A 2 1.75 -10.96 14.98
N PHE A 3 1.21 -9.86 14.44
CA PHE A 3 0.10 -9.84 13.50
C PHE A 3 0.53 -10.45 12.15
N MET A 4 1.74 -10.13 11.71
CA MET A 4 2.31 -10.55 10.44
C MET A 4 2.64 -12.05 10.37
N ARG A 5 2.96 -12.69 11.52
CA ARG A 5 3.19 -14.16 11.54
C ARG A 5 1.93 -14.97 11.26
N LYS A 6 0.74 -14.46 11.61
CA LYS A 6 -0.53 -15.13 11.29
C LYS A 6 -0.89 -15.04 9.80
N ASP A 7 -0.48 -13.94 9.16
CA ASP A 7 -0.86 -13.64 7.77
C ASP A 7 0.30 -13.86 6.79
N ARG A 8 1.36 -14.58 7.21
CA ARG A 8 2.56 -14.82 6.40
C ARG A 8 2.24 -15.33 5.00
N ALA A 9 1.34 -16.31 4.88
CA ALA A 9 0.97 -16.87 3.57
C ALA A 9 0.32 -15.82 2.65
N ALA A 10 -0.49 -14.90 3.21
CA ALA A 10 -1.08 -13.81 2.45
C ALA A 10 -0.03 -12.81 1.97
N TYR A 11 0.96 -12.48 2.81
CA TYR A 11 2.05 -11.59 2.44
C TYR A 11 2.99 -12.22 1.42
N GLU A 12 3.32 -13.51 1.53
CA GLU A 12 4.10 -14.21 0.48
C GLU A 12 3.38 -14.14 -0.87
N LYS A 13 2.05 -14.37 -0.86
CA LYS A 13 1.25 -14.23 -2.07
C LYS A 13 1.20 -12.80 -2.59
N LEU A 14 1.16 -11.81 -1.69
CA LEU A 14 1.24 -10.39 -2.03
C LEU A 14 2.56 -10.10 -2.76
N TYR A 15 3.70 -10.57 -2.23
CA TYR A 15 5.01 -10.38 -2.89
C TYR A 15 5.08 -11.06 -4.26
N GLU A 16 4.50 -12.26 -4.41
CA GLU A 16 4.42 -12.94 -5.71
C GLU A 16 3.64 -12.12 -6.75
N LEU A 17 2.58 -11.42 -6.33
CA LEU A 17 1.79 -10.54 -7.20
C LEU A 17 2.56 -9.27 -7.57
N ILE A 18 3.29 -8.68 -6.61
CA ILE A 18 4.01 -7.41 -6.80
C ILE A 18 5.28 -7.58 -7.65
N ARG A 19 6.08 -8.62 -7.43
CA ARG A 19 7.40 -8.80 -8.07
C ARG A 19 7.39 -8.66 -9.60
N PRO A 20 6.44 -9.24 -10.35
CA PRO A 20 6.39 -9.07 -11.80
C PRO A 20 6.15 -7.62 -12.23
N VAL A 21 5.32 -6.87 -11.47
CA VAL A 21 4.95 -5.48 -11.77
C VAL A 21 6.13 -4.53 -11.56
N VAL A 22 6.94 -4.77 -10.52
CA VAL A 22 8.09 -3.91 -10.17
C VAL A 22 9.39 -4.31 -10.86
N LYS A 23 9.38 -5.37 -11.69
CA LYS A 23 10.60 -5.89 -12.32
C LYS A 23 11.29 -4.83 -13.16
N ALA A 24 12.54 -4.50 -12.78
CA ALA A 24 13.39 -3.50 -13.41
C ALA A 24 12.76 -2.08 -13.47
N LYS A 25 11.91 -1.74 -12.48
CA LYS A 25 11.19 -0.46 -12.39
C LYS A 25 11.72 0.39 -11.24
N THR A 26 11.53 1.72 -11.37
CA THR A 26 11.69 2.68 -10.26
C THR A 26 10.40 2.73 -9.47
N VAL A 27 10.47 2.41 -8.20
CA VAL A 27 9.33 2.19 -7.32
C VAL A 27 9.34 3.23 -6.18
N LEU A 28 8.18 3.76 -5.86
CA LEU A 28 7.92 4.50 -4.62
C LEU A 28 6.99 3.67 -3.74
N GLU A 29 7.38 3.38 -2.50
CA GLU A 29 6.50 2.81 -1.50
C GLU A 29 6.15 3.86 -0.44
N LEU A 30 4.86 4.11 -0.24
CA LEU A 30 4.32 5.04 0.75
C LEU A 30 3.79 4.28 1.97
N ALA A 31 3.95 4.88 3.15
CA ALA A 31 3.61 4.27 4.43
C ALA A 31 4.25 2.87 4.59
N THR A 32 5.55 2.80 4.32
CA THR A 32 6.31 1.55 4.28
C THR A 32 6.42 0.86 5.64
N GLY A 33 6.17 1.59 6.75
CA GLY A 33 6.36 1.10 8.12
C GLY A 33 7.79 0.62 8.34
N THR A 34 7.95 -0.63 8.75
CA THR A 34 9.27 -1.26 8.95
C THR A 34 9.94 -1.77 7.65
N GLY A 35 9.38 -1.40 6.50
CA GLY A 35 9.94 -1.73 5.18
C GLY A 35 9.69 -3.16 4.72
N LEU A 36 8.64 -3.81 5.23
CA LEU A 36 8.41 -5.23 4.97
C LEU A 36 8.24 -5.54 3.48
N ILE A 37 7.40 -4.79 2.77
CA ILE A 37 7.16 -5.03 1.34
C ILE A 37 8.42 -4.67 0.56
N ALA A 38 8.98 -3.46 0.74
CA ALA A 38 10.18 -3.01 0.05
C ALA A 38 11.32 -4.01 0.14
N LYS A 39 11.63 -4.52 1.35
CA LYS A 39 12.70 -5.50 1.59
C LYS A 39 12.48 -6.82 0.84
N ASN A 40 11.22 -7.26 0.68
CA ASN A 40 10.88 -8.52 0.03
C ASN A 40 10.76 -8.44 -1.51
N ILE A 41 10.71 -7.23 -2.08
CA ILE A 41 10.60 -7.02 -3.53
C ILE A 41 11.82 -6.35 -4.15
N VAL A 42 12.76 -5.83 -3.34
CA VAL A 42 13.90 -5.02 -3.80
C VAL A 42 14.75 -5.72 -4.85
N ASN A 43 14.89 -7.03 -4.79
CA ASN A 43 15.68 -7.78 -5.78
C ASN A 43 15.07 -7.75 -7.18
N ALA A 44 13.77 -7.58 -7.29
CA ALA A 44 13.08 -7.47 -8.58
C ALA A 44 13.14 -6.04 -9.15
N ALA A 45 13.14 -5.02 -8.30
CA ALA A 45 13.12 -3.62 -8.72
C ALA A 45 14.48 -3.13 -9.22
N ALA A 46 14.48 -2.05 -10.01
CA ALA A 46 15.70 -1.30 -10.33
C ALA A 46 16.11 -0.43 -9.14
N HIS A 47 15.15 0.29 -8.54
CA HIS A 47 15.34 1.15 -7.38
C HIS A 47 14.03 1.27 -6.61
N ILE A 48 14.10 1.39 -5.28
CA ILE A 48 12.94 1.63 -4.41
C ILE A 48 13.23 2.80 -3.49
N GLU A 49 12.38 3.83 -3.55
CA GLU A 49 12.21 4.83 -2.50
C GLU A 49 11.09 4.36 -1.59
N ALA A 50 11.37 4.08 -0.32
CA ALA A 50 10.41 3.62 0.66
C ALA A 50 10.24 4.68 1.75
N THR A 51 9.03 5.18 1.93
CA THR A 51 8.77 6.35 2.76
C THR A 51 7.70 6.08 3.81
N ASP A 52 7.84 6.74 4.95
CA ASP A 52 6.84 6.75 6.02
C ASP A 52 6.86 8.12 6.70
N ALA A 53 5.74 8.52 7.29
CA ALA A 53 5.66 9.75 8.07
C ALA A 53 6.31 9.62 9.46
N SER A 54 6.47 8.40 9.98
CA SER A 54 7.09 8.11 11.28
C SER A 54 8.60 7.91 11.13
N ALA A 55 9.35 8.76 11.82
CA ALA A 55 10.81 8.63 11.92
C ALA A 55 11.23 7.32 12.60
N GLU A 56 10.44 6.84 13.57
CA GLU A 56 10.68 5.59 14.29
C GLU A 56 10.53 4.37 13.35
N MET A 57 9.51 4.37 12.48
CA MET A 57 9.33 3.33 11.48
C MET A 57 10.48 3.29 10.49
N ILE A 58 10.92 4.44 10.01
CA ILE A 58 12.07 4.56 9.11
C ILE A 58 13.37 4.12 9.79
N ALA A 59 13.59 4.46 11.06
CA ALA A 59 14.74 4.00 11.82
C ALA A 59 14.76 2.48 11.94
N GLU A 60 13.60 1.86 12.24
CA GLU A 60 13.46 0.41 12.30
C GLU A 60 13.66 -0.25 10.91
N ALA A 61 13.10 0.36 9.86
CA ALA A 61 13.25 -0.14 8.49
C ALA A 61 14.72 -0.21 8.05
N LYS A 62 15.53 0.76 8.47
CA LYS A 62 16.97 0.85 8.11
C LYS A 62 17.85 -0.21 8.78
N ARG A 63 17.46 -0.73 9.97
CA ARG A 63 18.34 -1.58 10.81
C ARG A 63 18.95 -2.76 10.08
N ASP A 64 18.19 -3.48 9.26
CA ASP A 64 18.63 -4.71 8.60
C ASP A 64 18.73 -4.56 7.07
N THR A 65 18.77 -3.31 6.57
CA THR A 65 18.79 -3.06 5.14
C THR A 65 20.21 -2.86 4.62
N ARG A 66 20.60 -3.69 3.65
CA ARG A 66 21.94 -3.66 3.02
C ARG A 66 21.91 -3.43 1.51
N SER A 67 20.74 -3.32 0.91
CA SER A 67 20.61 -3.15 -0.54
C SER A 67 20.85 -1.70 -0.97
N ALA A 68 21.78 -1.47 -1.88
CA ALA A 68 21.99 -0.15 -2.49
C ALA A 68 20.82 0.32 -3.36
N LYS A 69 19.90 -0.58 -3.70
CA LYS A 69 18.68 -0.27 -4.48
C LYS A 69 17.50 0.23 -3.63
N LEU A 70 17.62 0.19 -2.29
CA LEU A 70 16.54 0.50 -1.37
C LEU A 70 16.95 1.67 -0.48
N HIS A 71 16.24 2.78 -0.62
CA HIS A 71 16.40 3.98 0.18
C HIS A 71 15.17 4.22 1.04
N PHE A 72 15.38 4.53 2.33
CA PHE A 72 14.33 4.86 3.28
C PHE A 72 14.41 6.31 3.71
N SER A 73 13.29 7.04 3.65
CA SER A 73 13.20 8.42 4.08
C SER A 73 11.87 8.75 4.77
N VAL A 74 11.90 9.77 5.64
CA VAL A 74 10.68 10.30 6.29
C VAL A 74 10.04 11.26 5.31
N GLN A 75 8.79 10.97 4.89
CA GLN A 75 8.05 11.82 3.96
C GLN A 75 6.55 11.83 4.29
N ASP A 76 5.90 12.94 3.98
CA ASP A 76 4.46 13.09 4.02
C ASP A 76 3.86 12.69 2.66
N MET A 77 2.97 11.67 2.66
CA MET A 77 2.33 11.19 1.43
C MET A 77 1.39 12.22 0.78
N PHE A 78 1.00 13.26 1.51
CA PHE A 78 0.17 14.35 0.97
C PHE A 78 0.98 15.44 0.27
N ARG A 79 2.32 15.43 0.43
CA ARG A 79 3.24 16.39 -0.16
C ARG A 79 4.61 15.77 -0.39
N LEU A 80 4.74 15.05 -1.48
CA LEU A 80 5.95 14.32 -1.83
C LEU A 80 7.02 15.24 -2.48
N PRO A 81 8.30 15.14 -2.09
CA PRO A 81 9.38 16.00 -2.62
C PRO A 81 9.90 15.51 -3.98
N TYR A 82 9.09 14.77 -4.72
CA TYR A 82 9.46 14.20 -6.02
C TYR A 82 8.82 14.99 -7.15
N ALA A 83 9.52 15.06 -8.29
CA ALA A 83 8.99 15.66 -9.51
C ALA A 83 7.79 14.85 -10.05
N ASP A 84 6.98 15.49 -10.88
CA ASP A 84 5.89 14.83 -11.60
C ASP A 84 6.44 13.67 -12.45
N LYS A 85 5.68 12.59 -12.53
CA LYS A 85 5.99 11.44 -13.40
C LYS A 85 7.38 10.82 -13.16
N SER A 86 7.81 10.74 -11.88
CA SER A 86 9.13 10.22 -11.48
C SER A 86 9.18 8.70 -11.37
N PHE A 87 8.06 8.05 -11.06
CA PHE A 87 8.02 6.63 -10.72
C PHE A 87 7.24 5.81 -11.73
N ASP A 88 7.75 4.60 -12.02
CA ASP A 88 7.04 3.61 -12.83
C ASP A 88 5.94 2.90 -12.05
N VAL A 89 6.16 2.70 -10.75
CA VAL A 89 5.23 2.03 -9.85
C VAL A 89 5.16 2.79 -8.53
N VAL A 90 3.96 3.01 -8.01
CA VAL A 90 3.73 3.47 -6.63
C VAL A 90 3.00 2.37 -5.88
N ILE A 91 3.49 2.05 -4.67
CA ILE A 91 2.87 1.09 -3.75
C ILE A 91 2.38 1.85 -2.53
N VAL A 92 1.13 1.63 -2.14
CA VAL A 92 0.55 2.14 -0.89
C VAL A 92 -0.24 1.02 -0.22
N SER A 93 0.36 0.37 0.77
CA SER A 93 -0.23 -0.79 1.42
C SER A 93 -0.80 -0.44 2.79
N ASN A 94 -2.06 -0.84 3.02
CA ASN A 94 -2.74 -0.69 4.32
C ASN A 94 -2.71 0.73 4.90
N ALA A 95 -2.67 1.76 4.07
CA ALA A 95 -2.61 3.16 4.49
C ALA A 95 -3.88 3.95 4.14
N LEU A 96 -4.46 3.77 2.95
CA LEU A 96 -5.58 4.58 2.48
C LEU A 96 -6.82 4.53 3.40
N HIS A 97 -7.03 3.43 4.12
CA HIS A 97 -8.17 3.28 5.04
C HIS A 97 -7.94 3.95 6.41
N ILE A 98 -6.70 4.34 6.74
CA ILE A 98 -6.35 4.96 8.01
C ILE A 98 -6.02 6.45 7.90
N VAL A 99 -5.73 6.96 6.70
CA VAL A 99 -5.45 8.39 6.53
C VAL A 99 -6.74 9.20 6.43
N PRO A 100 -6.74 10.47 6.91
CA PRO A 100 -7.96 11.28 6.99
C PRO A 100 -8.48 11.75 5.61
N GLN A 101 -7.62 11.83 4.60
CA GLN A 101 -7.94 12.37 3.26
C GLN A 101 -7.31 11.49 2.18
N PRO A 102 -7.80 10.24 2.00
CA PRO A 102 -7.20 9.30 1.07
C PRO A 102 -7.25 9.76 -0.40
N GLU A 103 -8.24 10.59 -0.77
CA GLU A 103 -8.34 11.22 -2.10
C GLU A 103 -7.19 12.17 -2.39
N LYS A 104 -6.69 12.91 -1.38
CA LYS A 104 -5.50 13.76 -1.54
C LYS A 104 -4.23 12.94 -1.72
N ALA A 105 -4.09 11.85 -0.99
CA ALA A 105 -2.99 10.92 -1.19
C ALA A 105 -3.02 10.34 -2.62
N LEU A 106 -4.19 9.95 -3.12
CA LEU A 106 -4.36 9.45 -4.49
C LEU A 106 -4.03 10.52 -5.54
N ALA A 107 -4.36 11.78 -5.31
CA ALA A 107 -4.00 12.89 -6.21
C ALA A 107 -2.47 13.10 -6.27
N GLU A 108 -1.79 13.05 -5.13
CA GLU A 108 -0.34 13.18 -5.05
C GLU A 108 0.37 11.96 -5.67
N ILE A 109 -0.13 10.76 -5.44
CA ILE A 109 0.33 9.53 -6.12
C ILE A 109 0.18 9.68 -7.65
N ARG A 110 -0.96 10.19 -8.11
CA ARG A 110 -1.20 10.43 -9.54
C ARG A 110 -0.19 11.40 -10.14
N ARG A 111 0.21 12.43 -9.41
CA ARG A 111 1.21 13.42 -9.83
C ARG A 111 2.59 12.79 -10.05
N VAL A 112 3.08 12.02 -9.07
CA VAL A 112 4.44 11.44 -9.11
C VAL A 112 4.54 10.19 -9.98
N LEU A 113 3.43 9.52 -10.26
CA LEU A 113 3.37 8.33 -11.13
C LEU A 113 3.46 8.74 -12.59
N LYS A 114 4.25 8.03 -13.39
CA LYS A 114 4.29 8.18 -14.87
C LYS A 114 2.93 7.90 -15.49
N ASP A 115 2.70 8.34 -16.74
CA ASP A 115 1.41 8.16 -17.40
C ASP A 115 1.05 6.68 -17.58
N GLU A 116 2.02 5.85 -17.98
CA GLU A 116 1.89 4.39 -18.10
C GLU A 116 2.22 3.66 -16.78
N GLY A 117 2.33 4.40 -15.68
CA GLY A 117 2.71 3.84 -14.38
C GLY A 117 1.58 3.05 -13.72
N VAL A 118 1.94 2.20 -12.79
CA VAL A 118 1.02 1.33 -12.05
C VAL A 118 0.96 1.72 -10.58
N LEU A 119 -0.24 1.93 -10.06
CA LEU A 119 -0.51 2.00 -8.64
C LEU A 119 -0.87 0.61 -8.11
N ILE A 120 -0.12 0.14 -7.11
CA ILE A 120 -0.42 -1.06 -6.33
C ILE A 120 -0.91 -0.61 -4.96
N ALA A 121 -2.17 -0.87 -4.64
CA ALA A 121 -2.80 -0.36 -3.43
C ALA A 121 -3.53 -1.47 -2.65
N PRO A 122 -2.81 -2.42 -2.04
CA PRO A 122 -3.44 -3.43 -1.21
C PRO A 122 -3.95 -2.83 0.09
N THR A 123 -5.15 -3.23 0.51
CA THR A 123 -5.73 -2.77 1.77
C THR A 123 -6.56 -3.86 2.45
N PHE A 124 -6.57 -3.85 3.78
CA PHE A 124 -7.50 -4.68 4.53
C PHE A 124 -8.93 -4.20 4.30
N THR A 125 -9.80 -5.15 3.99
CA THR A 125 -11.23 -4.91 3.75
C THR A 125 -12.07 -5.74 4.71
N HIS A 126 -13.33 -5.39 4.85
CA HIS A 126 -14.27 -6.16 5.67
C HIS A 126 -14.98 -7.20 4.80
N ALA A 127 -15.20 -8.39 5.38
CA ALA A 127 -16.05 -9.38 4.73
C ALA A 127 -17.50 -8.85 4.70
N GLU A 128 -18.15 -8.96 3.56
CA GLU A 128 -19.57 -8.67 3.43
C GLU A 128 -20.35 -9.54 4.42
N ASN A 129 -21.19 -8.92 5.24
CA ASN A 129 -22.16 -9.57 6.14
C ASN A 129 -21.65 -10.52 7.25
N SER A 130 -20.43 -10.39 7.76
CA SER A 130 -19.99 -11.22 8.89
C SER A 130 -20.21 -10.53 10.24
N PHE A 131 -21.06 -11.14 11.09
CA PHE A 131 -21.24 -10.75 12.51
C PHE A 131 -19.90 -10.72 13.27
N SER A 132 -18.97 -11.62 12.94
CA SER A 132 -17.62 -11.64 13.48
C SER A 132 -16.76 -10.42 13.10
N GLY A 133 -17.03 -9.82 11.93
CA GLY A 133 -16.37 -8.58 11.49
C GLY A 133 -16.70 -7.38 12.38
N ARG A 134 -17.97 -7.30 12.86
CA ARG A 134 -18.41 -6.22 13.76
C ARG A 134 -17.73 -6.30 15.13
N VAL A 135 -17.57 -7.50 15.68
CA VAL A 135 -16.90 -7.73 16.97
C VAL A 135 -15.39 -7.43 16.87
N LYS A 136 -14.73 -7.86 15.79
CA LYS A 136 -13.31 -7.55 15.55
C LYS A 136 -13.06 -6.05 15.34
N ALA A 137 -13.96 -5.35 14.64
CA ALA A 137 -13.86 -3.90 14.46
C ALA A 137 -14.00 -3.12 15.80
N LEU A 138 -14.82 -3.61 16.72
CA LEU A 138 -14.92 -3.05 18.07
C LEU A 138 -13.61 -3.22 18.86
N PHE A 139 -12.97 -4.39 18.75
CA PHE A 139 -11.66 -4.66 19.35
C PHE A 139 -10.53 -3.77 18.80
N MET A 140 -10.52 -3.49 17.47
CA MET A 140 -9.53 -2.60 16.85
C MET A 140 -9.71 -1.15 17.30
N LYS A 141 -10.96 -0.70 17.47
CA LYS A 141 -11.27 0.63 18.03
C LYS A 141 -10.77 0.77 19.47
N LEU A 142 -10.88 -0.28 20.26
CA LEU A 142 -10.35 -0.35 21.64
C LEU A 142 -8.82 -0.41 21.69
N ALA A 143 -8.18 -0.91 20.63
CA ALA A 143 -6.72 -0.94 20.49
C ALA A 143 -6.10 0.38 19.98
N GLY A 144 -6.90 1.45 19.81
CA GLY A 144 -6.42 2.80 19.48
C GLY A 144 -6.05 3.01 18.01
N PHE A 145 -6.44 2.13 17.10
CA PHE A 145 -6.26 2.35 15.65
C PHE A 145 -7.43 3.16 15.08
N PRO A 146 -7.21 4.42 14.64
CA PRO A 146 -8.24 5.22 13.99
C PRO A 146 -8.50 4.65 12.58
N LEU A 147 -9.57 3.88 12.43
CA LEU A 147 -10.07 3.49 11.11
C LEU A 147 -10.94 4.62 10.58
N HIS A 148 -10.44 5.42 9.65
CA HIS A 148 -11.21 6.48 9.00
C HIS A 148 -12.20 5.91 7.97
N SER A 149 -11.84 4.81 7.29
CA SER A 149 -12.71 4.17 6.30
C SER A 149 -12.83 2.67 6.55
N ARG A 150 -14.05 2.15 6.49
CA ARG A 150 -14.37 0.72 6.59
C ARG A 150 -14.96 0.27 5.27
N TRP A 151 -14.11 -0.13 4.34
CA TRP A 151 -14.54 -0.61 3.05
C TRP A 151 -14.70 -2.11 3.00
N THR A 152 -15.74 -2.59 2.35
CA THR A 152 -15.74 -3.90 1.71
C THR A 152 -14.80 -3.85 0.50
N SER A 153 -14.45 -5.00 -0.06
CA SER A 153 -13.64 -5.06 -1.27
C SER A 153 -14.28 -4.26 -2.42
N GLU A 154 -15.60 -4.39 -2.61
CA GLU A 154 -16.33 -3.70 -3.67
C GLU A 154 -16.36 -2.18 -3.47
N GLU A 155 -16.63 -1.71 -2.24
CA GLU A 155 -16.61 -0.28 -1.89
C GLU A 155 -15.22 0.32 -2.11
N TYR A 156 -14.15 -0.41 -1.77
CA TYR A 156 -12.78 0.02 -2.01
C TYR A 156 -12.47 0.17 -3.50
N LEU A 157 -12.85 -0.81 -4.32
CA LEU A 157 -12.68 -0.72 -5.77
C LEU A 157 -13.48 0.44 -6.38
N ARG A 158 -14.69 0.69 -5.86
CA ARG A 158 -15.51 1.85 -6.27
C ARG A 158 -14.82 3.16 -5.89
N PHE A 159 -14.29 3.28 -4.68
CA PHE A 159 -13.53 4.44 -4.23
C PHE A 159 -12.35 4.75 -5.16
N LEU A 160 -11.55 3.75 -5.54
CA LEU A 160 -10.44 3.95 -6.48
C LEU A 160 -10.93 4.46 -7.83
N ARG A 161 -12.01 3.87 -8.39
CA ARG A 161 -12.57 4.31 -9.69
C ARG A 161 -13.10 5.74 -9.62
N GLN A 162 -13.79 6.12 -8.55
CA GLN A 162 -14.30 7.48 -8.34
C GLN A 162 -13.19 8.53 -8.23
N ASN A 163 -11.98 8.12 -7.85
CA ASN A 163 -10.80 8.98 -7.75
C ASN A 163 -9.87 8.90 -8.97
N GLY A 164 -10.40 8.51 -10.13
CA GLY A 164 -9.70 8.56 -11.41
C GLY A 164 -8.73 7.39 -11.65
N TRP A 165 -8.99 6.22 -11.05
CA TRP A 165 -8.18 5.03 -11.26
C TRP A 165 -8.97 3.93 -11.96
N THR A 166 -8.38 3.36 -13.00
CA THR A 166 -8.88 2.15 -13.66
C THR A 166 -8.24 0.94 -13.00
N VAL A 167 -9.05 0.10 -12.36
CA VAL A 167 -8.60 -1.14 -11.73
C VAL A 167 -8.40 -2.20 -12.82
N ARG A 168 -7.15 -2.56 -13.10
CA ARG A 168 -6.78 -3.61 -14.09
C ARG A 168 -6.83 -5.01 -13.49
N LYS A 169 -6.50 -5.13 -12.19
CA LYS A 169 -6.50 -6.41 -11.49
C LYS A 169 -6.90 -6.21 -10.05
N SER A 170 -7.68 -7.14 -9.53
CA SER A 170 -8.02 -7.22 -8.11
C SER A 170 -8.06 -8.67 -7.66
N VAL A 171 -7.47 -8.94 -6.49
CA VAL A 171 -7.45 -10.27 -5.86
C VAL A 171 -7.69 -10.10 -4.36
N VAL A 172 -8.65 -10.84 -3.82
CA VAL A 172 -8.85 -10.91 -2.36
C VAL A 172 -8.01 -12.04 -1.79
N LEU A 173 -7.00 -11.70 -1.02
CA LEU A 173 -6.13 -12.65 -0.33
C LEU A 173 -6.73 -13.01 1.03
N LYS A 174 -6.74 -14.32 1.33
CA LYS A 174 -7.24 -14.83 2.61
C LYS A 174 -6.20 -14.57 3.71
N ALA A 175 -6.53 -13.67 4.64
CA ALA A 175 -5.74 -13.29 5.79
C ALA A 175 -6.63 -13.23 7.04
N SER A 176 -6.11 -12.82 8.19
CA SER A 176 -6.90 -12.56 9.42
C SER A 176 -8.04 -11.57 9.17
N PHE A 177 -7.78 -10.57 8.31
CA PHE A 177 -8.76 -9.74 7.62
C PHE A 177 -8.54 -9.92 6.12
N PRO A 178 -9.60 -9.98 5.28
CA PRO A 178 -9.41 -10.03 3.83
C PRO A 178 -8.52 -8.89 3.36
N LEU A 179 -7.46 -9.22 2.61
CA LEU A 179 -6.55 -8.25 2.03
C LEU A 179 -6.88 -8.12 0.54
N THR A 180 -7.47 -7.00 0.15
CA THR A 180 -7.79 -6.73 -1.25
C THR A 180 -6.58 -6.12 -1.94
N TYR A 181 -5.91 -6.90 -2.76
CA TYR A 181 -4.84 -6.45 -3.66
C TYR A 181 -5.44 -5.78 -4.89
N THR A 182 -4.84 -4.67 -5.33
CA THR A 182 -5.25 -3.98 -6.56
C THR A 182 -4.05 -3.51 -7.37
N GLU A 183 -4.14 -3.64 -8.70
CA GLU A 183 -3.30 -2.96 -9.68
C GLU A 183 -4.16 -1.98 -10.46
N CYS A 184 -3.78 -0.71 -10.42
CA CYS A 184 -4.53 0.37 -11.04
C CYS A 184 -3.64 1.18 -11.98
N VAL A 185 -4.25 1.78 -12.99
CA VAL A 185 -3.63 2.78 -13.88
C VAL A 185 -4.46 4.04 -13.84
N LYS A 186 -3.89 5.15 -14.30
CA LYS A 186 -4.64 6.39 -14.45
C LYS A 186 -5.79 6.18 -15.43
N SER A 187 -7.01 6.58 -15.04
CA SER A 187 -8.12 6.63 -16.01
C SER A 187 -7.81 7.68 -17.07
N GLU A 188 -8.15 7.39 -18.31
CA GLU A 188 -8.20 8.40 -19.38
C GLU A 188 -9.26 9.44 -18.99
N VAL A 189 -8.94 10.71 -19.19
CA VAL A 189 -9.84 11.85 -18.94
C VAL A 189 -10.76 12.02 -20.13
#